data_815f760481b421da8b9b22a4e2ec02b0
#
_entry.id   815f760481b421da8b9b22a4e2ec02b0
#
_cell.length_a   1.000
_cell.length_b   1.000
_cell.length_c   1.000
_cell.angle_alpha   90.00
_cell.angle_beta   90.00
_cell.angle_gamma   90.00
#
_symmetry.space_group_name_H-M   'P 1'
#
loop_
_entity.id
_entity.type
_entity.pdbx_description
1 polymer ?
#
loop_
_entity_poly.entity_id
_entity_poly.type
_entity_poly.pdbx_seq_one_letter_code
_entity_poly.pdbx_strand_id
1 'polypeptide(L)'
;MKITTNDLLAILRRFNVANADNLPRHIDQIKNSNPNPINQLVRFRFNRQHYFVLIDDTAEDRENYIMEQIFTAKSDARGVIFENPTSELTTYGLPFKGKDIYLFQQVSDNQRLDSLLAKRYPETSRSTWQKYIKSGNVSVNGTPAKSTSQLVTEADEIAVNLPEATDYSDEELPILYLDDSVIVVNKPAGVLTHSKGALNDEFTVADFFRRYTTVGLETNRPGIVHRLDRDTSGVIIGARTPEAFELLKKQFSQHLAKKTYLAIVDGTPQPPTAKIDIPIGRNPSAPSTFRPDPNGKPAQTIYQTLATHHNLSAIKLCPQTGRTHQLRVHLRHLHTPIHGDRVYGKSADRLYLHAYKL
;
A
#
# COMPACT_ATOMS: atom_id res chain seq x y z
N MET A 1 2.30 36.77 -32.51
CA MET A 1 1.53 37.30 -31.37
C MET A 1 2.00 36.61 -30.10
N LYS A 2 2.24 37.31 -29.00
CA LYS A 2 2.67 36.65 -27.76
C LYS A 2 1.42 36.17 -27.03
N ILE A 3 1.29 34.85 -26.83
CA ILE A 3 0.18 34.23 -26.10
C ILE A 3 0.41 34.41 -24.61
N THR A 4 -0.57 34.96 -23.92
CA THR A 4 -0.58 35.14 -22.46
C THR A 4 -1.32 33.97 -21.74
N THR A 5 -1.17 33.86 -20.43
CA THR A 5 -1.94 32.90 -19.62
C THR A 5 -3.45 33.07 -19.77
N ASN A 6 -3.93 34.32 -19.86
CA ASN A 6 -5.34 34.61 -20.06
C ASN A 6 -5.84 34.19 -21.46
N ASP A 7 -4.99 34.29 -22.48
CA ASP A 7 -5.31 33.80 -23.83
C ASP A 7 -5.45 32.27 -23.81
N LEU A 8 -4.53 31.55 -23.15
CA LEU A 8 -4.62 30.09 -22.99
C LEU A 8 -5.87 29.65 -22.23
N LEU A 9 -6.26 30.38 -21.17
CA LEU A 9 -7.49 30.09 -20.44
C LEU A 9 -8.72 30.26 -21.34
N ALA A 10 -8.77 31.33 -22.11
CA ALA A 10 -9.87 31.57 -23.05
C ALA A 10 -9.95 30.48 -24.13
N ILE A 11 -8.79 30.02 -24.63
CA ILE A 11 -8.70 28.94 -25.60
C ILE A 11 -9.21 27.62 -25.00
N LEU A 12 -8.70 27.22 -23.81
CA LEU A 12 -9.12 25.98 -23.17
C LEU A 12 -10.62 25.94 -22.83
N ARG A 13 -11.19 27.05 -22.41
CA ARG A 13 -12.65 27.18 -22.20
C ARG A 13 -13.45 26.98 -23.47
N ARG A 14 -12.99 27.54 -24.60
CA ARG A 14 -13.64 27.37 -25.90
C ARG A 14 -13.64 25.93 -26.39
N PHE A 15 -12.57 25.20 -26.07
CA PHE A 15 -12.46 23.76 -26.38
C PHE A 15 -13.04 22.83 -25.30
N ASN A 16 -13.79 23.38 -24.32
CA ASN A 16 -14.41 22.63 -23.22
C ASN A 16 -13.44 21.72 -22.45
N VAL A 17 -12.20 22.14 -22.30
CA VAL A 17 -11.20 21.38 -21.52
C VAL A 17 -11.59 21.42 -20.03
N ALA A 18 -11.71 20.26 -19.42
CA ALA A 18 -12.09 20.12 -18.01
C ALA A 18 -11.12 20.88 -17.06
N ASN A 19 -11.66 21.57 -16.08
CA ASN A 19 -10.91 22.34 -15.07
C ASN A 19 -10.10 23.53 -15.61
N ALA A 20 -10.45 24.06 -16.78
CA ALA A 20 -9.78 25.21 -17.38
C ALA A 20 -9.71 26.45 -16.47
N ASP A 21 -10.66 26.62 -15.55
CA ASP A 21 -10.71 27.72 -14.58
C ASP A 21 -9.55 27.69 -13.56
N ASN A 22 -8.89 26.57 -13.38
CA ASN A 22 -7.72 26.40 -12.50
C ASN A 22 -6.37 26.65 -13.20
N LEU A 23 -6.39 27.04 -14.48
CA LEU A 23 -5.20 27.25 -15.31
C LEU A 23 -4.12 28.15 -14.67
N PRO A 24 -4.44 29.33 -14.09
CA PRO A 24 -3.44 30.23 -13.54
C PRO A 24 -2.57 29.64 -12.43
N ARG A 25 -3.06 28.58 -11.76
CA ARG A 25 -2.37 27.92 -10.64
C ARG A 25 -1.51 26.72 -11.06
N HIS A 26 -1.61 26.27 -12.32
CA HIS A 26 -1.06 24.98 -12.76
C HIS A 26 -0.25 25.03 -14.05
N ILE A 27 0.02 26.23 -14.61
CA ILE A 27 0.92 26.34 -15.78
C ILE A 27 2.36 26.36 -15.30
N ASP A 28 3.08 25.26 -15.51
CA ASP A 28 4.48 25.13 -15.09
C ASP A 28 5.46 25.81 -16.08
N GLN A 29 5.17 25.81 -17.38
CA GLN A 29 6.02 26.45 -18.40
C GLN A 29 5.23 26.75 -19.68
N ILE A 30 5.34 27.97 -20.19
CA ILE A 30 4.92 28.36 -21.54
C ILE A 30 6.19 28.50 -22.39
N LYS A 31 6.36 27.63 -23.38
CA LYS A 31 7.44 27.76 -24.37
C LYS A 31 6.83 28.19 -25.70
N ASN A 32 7.12 29.41 -26.10
CA ASN A 32 6.83 29.90 -27.46
C ASN A 32 7.96 29.47 -28.37
N SER A 33 7.70 28.59 -29.33
CA SER A 33 8.61 28.29 -30.44
C SER A 33 8.06 28.92 -31.72
N ASN A 34 8.90 29.56 -32.45
CA ASN A 34 8.54 30.18 -33.73
C ASN A 34 9.26 29.43 -34.85
N PRO A 35 8.73 28.29 -35.32
CA PRO A 35 9.37 27.53 -36.40
C PRO A 35 9.24 28.20 -37.76
N ASN A 36 8.25 29.10 -37.93
CA ASN A 36 8.01 29.85 -39.15
C ASN A 36 7.45 31.24 -38.77
N PRO A 37 7.81 32.34 -39.43
CA PRO A 37 7.25 33.67 -39.15
C PRO A 37 5.73 33.76 -39.31
N ILE A 38 5.09 32.81 -39.98
CA ILE A 38 3.66 32.76 -40.24
C ILE A 38 2.90 32.00 -39.17
N ASN A 39 3.47 30.91 -38.61
CA ASN A 39 2.79 30.02 -37.68
C ASN A 39 3.46 30.03 -36.30
N GLN A 40 2.69 30.10 -35.26
CA GLN A 40 3.19 30.12 -33.90
C GLN A 40 2.69 28.87 -33.11
N LEU A 41 3.63 28.06 -32.62
CA LEU A 41 3.35 26.92 -31.76
C LEU A 41 3.64 27.30 -30.32
N VAL A 42 2.63 27.18 -29.45
CA VAL A 42 2.73 27.40 -28.01
C VAL A 42 2.57 26.07 -27.28
N ARG A 43 3.58 25.68 -26.49
CA ARG A 43 3.54 24.49 -25.64
C ARG A 43 3.29 24.91 -24.19
N PHE A 44 2.42 24.20 -23.51
CA PHE A 44 2.20 24.40 -22.08
C PHE A 44 1.79 23.10 -21.40
N ARG A 45 1.92 23.04 -20.09
CA ARG A 45 1.51 21.90 -19.27
C ARG A 45 0.37 22.31 -18.37
N PHE A 46 -0.69 21.50 -18.35
CA PHE A 46 -1.88 21.71 -17.53
C PHE A 46 -2.38 20.35 -17.01
N ASN A 47 -2.67 20.23 -15.72
CA ASN A 47 -3.09 18.99 -15.08
C ASN A 47 -2.20 17.77 -15.39
N ARG A 48 -0.87 17.97 -15.40
CA ARG A 48 0.16 16.98 -15.76
C ARG A 48 0.16 16.51 -17.20
N GLN A 49 -0.67 17.09 -18.06
CA GLN A 49 -0.73 16.79 -19.48
C GLN A 49 -0.10 17.93 -20.30
N HIS A 50 0.49 17.57 -21.43
CA HIS A 50 1.08 18.52 -22.35
C HIS A 50 0.06 18.91 -23.41
N TYR A 51 -0.07 20.20 -23.65
CA TYR A 51 -0.92 20.79 -24.66
C TYR A 51 -0.10 21.63 -25.63
N PHE A 52 -0.58 21.69 -26.86
CA PHE A 52 -0.02 22.50 -27.92
C PHE A 52 -1.13 23.36 -28.51
N VAL A 53 -0.89 24.65 -28.66
CA VAL A 53 -1.76 25.56 -29.37
C VAL A 53 -1.02 25.99 -30.61
N LEU A 54 -1.57 25.66 -31.78
CA LEU A 54 -1.09 26.18 -33.07
C LEU A 54 -1.95 27.36 -33.48
N ILE A 55 -1.31 28.46 -33.88
CA ILE A 55 -1.97 29.64 -34.41
C ILE A 55 -1.52 29.75 -35.87
N ASP A 56 -2.49 29.61 -36.76
CA ASP A 56 -2.26 29.58 -38.20
C ASP A 56 -2.87 30.83 -38.90
N ASP A 57 -2.16 31.36 -39.86
CA ASP A 57 -2.59 32.50 -40.70
C ASP A 57 -3.04 32.09 -42.11
N THR A 58 -2.75 30.85 -42.57
CA THR A 58 -3.00 30.42 -43.96
C THR A 58 -3.57 29.00 -44.03
N ALA A 59 -4.52 28.80 -44.95
CA ALA A 59 -5.36 27.61 -45.03
C ALA A 59 -4.81 26.44 -45.87
N GLU A 60 -3.67 26.57 -46.52
CA GLU A 60 -3.12 25.53 -47.39
C GLU A 60 -2.22 24.54 -46.60
N ASP A 61 -2.60 23.25 -46.66
CA ASP A 61 -1.84 22.08 -46.13
C ASP A 61 -1.71 21.95 -44.60
N ARG A 62 -2.79 22.27 -43.90
CA ARG A 62 -2.83 22.25 -42.40
C ARG A 62 -2.58 20.88 -41.77
N GLU A 63 -3.15 19.82 -42.33
CA GLU A 63 -3.03 18.49 -41.75
C GLU A 63 -1.60 17.96 -41.76
N ASN A 64 -0.91 18.14 -42.89
CA ASN A 64 0.47 17.70 -43.02
C ASN A 64 1.41 18.51 -42.11
N TYR A 65 1.21 19.82 -42.00
CA TYR A 65 2.01 20.66 -41.12
C TYR A 65 1.80 20.35 -39.63
N ILE A 66 0.54 20.12 -39.21
CA ILE A 66 0.21 19.74 -37.86
C ILE A 66 0.84 18.39 -37.52
N MET A 67 0.70 17.40 -38.40
CA MET A 67 1.29 16.09 -38.24
C MET A 67 2.81 16.15 -38.19
N GLU A 68 3.45 16.91 -39.07
CA GLU A 68 4.90 17.09 -39.07
C GLU A 68 5.41 17.75 -37.78
N GLN A 69 4.72 18.76 -37.25
CA GLN A 69 5.10 19.43 -36.00
C GLN A 69 4.86 18.55 -34.76
N ILE A 70 3.84 17.68 -34.76
CA ILE A 70 3.60 16.71 -33.70
C ILE A 70 4.62 15.56 -33.75
N PHE A 71 4.96 15.07 -34.96
CA PHE A 71 5.90 13.96 -35.14
C PHE A 71 7.37 14.39 -35.00
N THR A 72 7.76 15.60 -35.39
CA THR A 72 9.13 16.13 -35.18
C THR A 72 9.42 16.50 -33.74
N ALA A 73 8.40 16.66 -32.89
CA ALA A 73 8.57 16.93 -31.47
C ALA A 73 8.86 15.68 -30.60
N LYS A 74 9.57 14.67 -31.16
CA LYS A 74 9.96 13.38 -30.55
C LYS A 74 8.83 12.36 -30.34
N SER A 75 8.82 11.43 -31.23
CA SER A 75 8.50 9.99 -31.27
C SER A 75 7.35 9.36 -30.46
N ASP A 76 6.74 9.96 -29.46
CA ASP A 76 5.74 9.28 -28.60
C ASP A 76 4.42 10.05 -28.44
N ALA A 77 4.15 11.03 -29.30
CA ALA A 77 2.97 11.88 -29.14
C ALA A 77 1.87 11.46 -30.12
N ARG A 78 0.93 10.65 -29.65
CA ARG A 78 -0.40 10.60 -30.24
C ARG A 78 -1.15 11.84 -29.78
N GLY A 79 -1.51 12.74 -30.70
CA GLY A 79 -2.30 13.92 -30.39
C GLY A 79 -3.79 13.63 -30.54
N VAL A 80 -4.61 14.03 -29.58
CA VAL A 80 -6.06 14.15 -29.76
C VAL A 80 -6.33 15.57 -30.23
N ILE A 81 -6.93 15.71 -31.42
CA ILE A 81 -7.46 16.98 -31.90
C ILE A 81 -8.79 17.21 -31.17
N PHE A 82 -8.91 18.30 -30.44
CA PHE A 82 -10.20 18.69 -29.88
C PHE A 82 -11.03 19.32 -31.00
N GLU A 83 -12.11 18.63 -31.37
CA GLU A 83 -13.07 19.14 -32.33
C GLU A 83 -13.80 20.36 -31.77
N ASN A 84 -14.04 21.33 -32.63
CA ASN A 84 -14.85 22.50 -32.28
C ASN A 84 -16.31 22.07 -32.12
N PRO A 85 -16.94 22.18 -30.93
CA PRO A 85 -18.31 21.76 -30.71
C PRO A 85 -19.36 22.62 -31.44
N THR A 86 -18.95 23.70 -32.11
CA THR A 86 -19.87 24.66 -32.75
C THR A 86 -19.76 24.74 -34.29
N SER A 87 -18.90 23.95 -34.91
CA SER A 87 -18.75 23.96 -36.38
C SER A 87 -19.32 22.72 -37.03
N GLU A 88 -20.13 22.90 -38.04
CA GLU A 88 -20.41 21.89 -39.06
C GLU A 88 -19.06 21.42 -39.66
N LEU A 89 -18.84 20.18 -39.70
CA LEU A 89 -17.77 19.26 -40.15
C LEU A 89 -16.65 19.73 -41.09
N THR A 90 -16.42 21.00 -41.33
CA THR A 90 -15.45 21.48 -42.35
C THR A 90 -14.34 22.42 -41.85
N THR A 91 -14.34 22.85 -40.58
CA THR A 91 -13.26 23.71 -40.05
C THR A 91 -12.83 23.28 -38.66
N TYR A 92 -11.64 22.70 -38.56
CA TYR A 92 -11.03 22.22 -37.30
C TYR A 92 -10.43 23.34 -36.42
N GLY A 93 -10.61 24.61 -36.76
CA GLY A 93 -10.05 25.75 -36.04
C GLY A 93 -11.11 26.65 -35.41
N LEU A 94 -10.79 27.28 -34.28
CA LEU A 94 -11.60 28.34 -33.66
C LEU A 94 -10.97 29.71 -33.93
N PRO A 95 -11.73 30.69 -34.43
CA PRO A 95 -11.20 32.03 -34.64
C PRO A 95 -10.85 32.69 -33.28
N PHE A 96 -9.62 33.14 -33.14
CA PHE A 96 -9.13 33.84 -31.96
C PHE A 96 -8.25 35.03 -32.38
N LYS A 97 -8.71 36.26 -32.06
CA LYS A 97 -8.01 37.48 -32.40
C LYS A 97 -7.67 37.57 -33.90
N GLY A 98 -8.59 37.12 -34.77
CA GLY A 98 -8.45 37.18 -36.25
C GLY A 98 -7.60 36.07 -36.86
N LYS A 99 -7.22 35.05 -36.08
CA LYS A 99 -6.47 33.88 -36.53
C LYS A 99 -7.18 32.61 -36.15
N ASP A 100 -6.99 31.53 -36.88
CA ASP A 100 -7.46 30.21 -36.52
C ASP A 100 -6.51 29.58 -35.49
N ILE A 101 -7.07 28.96 -34.44
CA ILE A 101 -6.30 28.26 -33.43
C ILE A 101 -6.73 26.80 -33.39
N TYR A 102 -5.75 25.93 -33.17
CA TYR A 102 -5.92 24.50 -33.02
C TYR A 102 -5.32 24.08 -31.68
N LEU A 103 -6.09 23.34 -30.87
CA LEU A 103 -5.63 22.82 -29.61
C LEU A 103 -5.38 21.31 -29.73
N PHE A 104 -4.20 20.90 -29.31
CA PHE A 104 -3.80 19.48 -29.25
C PHE A 104 -3.45 19.13 -27.83
N GLN A 105 -3.86 17.95 -27.41
CA GLN A 105 -3.41 17.34 -26.18
C GLN A 105 -2.48 16.17 -26.53
N GLN A 106 -1.30 16.16 -25.95
CA GLN A 106 -0.46 14.98 -26.00
C GLN A 106 -1.08 13.89 -25.12
N VAL A 107 -1.68 12.88 -25.72
CA VAL A 107 -2.10 11.67 -25.01
C VAL A 107 -0.87 10.80 -24.88
N SER A 108 -0.30 10.76 -23.68
CA SER A 108 0.70 9.75 -23.37
C SER A 108 -0.06 8.47 -23.03
N ASP A 109 0.03 7.45 -23.86
CA ASP A 109 -0.41 6.08 -23.55
C ASP A 109 0.43 5.47 -22.42
N ASN A 110 1.40 6.25 -21.93
CA ASN A 110 2.29 5.85 -20.86
C ASN A 110 1.54 5.71 -19.53
N GLN A 111 1.43 4.49 -19.07
CA GLN A 111 0.89 4.16 -17.76
C GLN A 111 2.02 3.75 -16.82
N ARG A 112 1.83 3.97 -15.53
CA ARG A 112 2.77 3.42 -14.56
C ARG A 112 2.65 1.91 -14.53
N LEU A 113 3.77 1.21 -14.55
CA LEU A 113 3.84 -0.26 -14.54
C LEU A 113 3.04 -0.88 -13.38
N ASP A 114 3.18 -0.33 -12.15
CA ASP A 114 2.44 -0.82 -10.98
C ASP A 114 0.92 -0.63 -11.10
N SER A 115 0.47 0.39 -11.80
CA SER A 115 -0.96 0.67 -12.05
C SER A 115 -1.52 -0.19 -13.17
N LEU A 116 -0.75 -0.36 -14.24
CA LEU A 116 -1.13 -1.21 -15.37
C LEU A 116 -1.30 -2.67 -14.93
N LEU A 117 -0.32 -3.20 -14.16
CA LEU A 117 -0.38 -4.57 -13.65
C LEU A 117 -1.57 -4.78 -12.71
N ALA A 118 -1.85 -3.83 -11.80
CA ALA A 118 -3.03 -3.92 -10.93
C ALA A 118 -4.36 -3.86 -11.71
N LYS A 119 -4.40 -3.21 -12.87
CA LYS A 119 -5.57 -3.18 -13.76
C LYS A 119 -5.70 -4.48 -14.56
N ARG A 120 -4.57 -5.03 -15.04
CA ARG A 120 -4.52 -6.27 -15.84
C ARG A 120 -4.81 -7.53 -15.01
N TYR A 121 -4.43 -7.50 -13.72
CA TYR A 121 -4.59 -8.61 -12.77
C TYR A 121 -5.29 -8.12 -11.49
N PRO A 122 -6.62 -7.95 -11.53
CA PRO A 122 -7.40 -7.32 -10.46
C PRO A 122 -7.40 -8.11 -9.14
N GLU A 123 -7.09 -9.41 -9.18
CA GLU A 123 -6.90 -10.28 -8.02
C GLU A 123 -5.64 -9.92 -7.21
N THR A 124 -4.70 -9.20 -7.81
CA THR A 124 -3.44 -8.83 -7.16
C THR A 124 -3.37 -7.33 -6.89
N SER A 125 -3.22 -6.96 -5.62
CA SER A 125 -3.18 -5.54 -5.22
C SER A 125 -1.99 -4.79 -5.83
N ARG A 126 -2.15 -3.48 -6.07
CA ARG A 126 -1.07 -2.62 -6.56
C ARG A 126 0.17 -2.65 -5.65
N SER A 127 -0.02 -2.74 -4.33
CA SER A 127 1.09 -2.84 -3.37
C SER A 127 1.85 -4.16 -3.49
N THR A 128 1.18 -5.22 -3.88
CA THR A 128 1.77 -6.52 -4.20
C THR A 128 2.60 -6.43 -5.48
N TRP A 129 2.07 -5.82 -6.54
CA TRP A 129 2.80 -5.57 -7.78
C TRP A 129 4.07 -4.74 -7.56
N GLN A 130 4.00 -3.73 -6.68
CA GLN A 130 5.20 -2.96 -6.32
C GLN A 130 6.30 -3.81 -5.68
N LYS A 131 5.94 -4.85 -4.94
CA LYS A 131 6.92 -5.79 -4.38
C LYS A 131 7.50 -6.69 -5.46
N TYR A 132 6.66 -7.30 -6.31
CA TYR A 132 7.12 -8.13 -7.43
C TYR A 132 8.06 -7.38 -8.39
N ILE A 133 7.74 -6.11 -8.68
CA ILE A 133 8.64 -5.27 -9.49
C ILE A 133 9.99 -5.06 -8.79
N LYS A 134 9.98 -4.72 -7.50
CA LYS A 134 11.21 -4.47 -6.71
C LYS A 134 12.08 -5.72 -6.53
N SER A 135 11.48 -6.90 -6.50
CA SER A 135 12.20 -8.18 -6.38
C SER A 135 12.65 -8.76 -7.73
N GLY A 136 12.41 -8.03 -8.85
CA GLY A 136 12.86 -8.46 -10.17
C GLY A 136 11.95 -9.48 -10.86
N ASN A 137 10.76 -9.74 -10.32
CA ASN A 137 9.79 -10.68 -10.89
C ASN A 137 9.02 -10.15 -12.11
N VAL A 138 9.25 -8.89 -12.49
CA VAL A 138 8.63 -8.25 -13.64
C VAL A 138 9.70 -7.70 -14.56
N SER A 139 9.62 -8.02 -15.84
CA SER A 139 10.47 -7.47 -16.89
C SER A 139 9.64 -6.70 -17.92
N VAL A 140 10.27 -5.72 -18.54
CA VAL A 140 9.72 -4.91 -19.64
C VAL A 140 10.69 -5.00 -20.80
N ASN A 141 10.21 -5.48 -21.95
CA ASN A 141 11.02 -5.71 -23.16
C ASN A 141 12.27 -6.56 -22.87
N GLY A 142 12.08 -7.65 -22.14
CA GLY A 142 13.14 -8.60 -21.79
C GLY A 142 14.11 -8.12 -20.69
N THR A 143 13.95 -6.91 -20.15
CA THR A 143 14.83 -6.35 -19.11
C THR A 143 14.09 -6.21 -17.79
N PRO A 144 14.67 -6.54 -16.62
CA PRO A 144 14.02 -6.32 -15.34
C PRO A 144 13.56 -4.87 -15.17
N ALA A 145 12.33 -4.69 -14.68
CA ALA A 145 11.74 -3.37 -14.52
C ALA A 145 12.55 -2.48 -13.58
N LYS A 146 12.88 -1.27 -14.01
CA LYS A 146 13.76 -0.32 -13.30
C LYS A 146 13.13 0.25 -12.03
N SER A 147 11.82 0.41 -12.01
CA SER A 147 11.09 0.96 -10.87
C SER A 147 9.60 0.64 -10.94
N THR A 148 8.91 0.72 -9.81
CA THR A 148 7.44 0.57 -9.75
C THR A 148 6.67 1.65 -10.51
N SER A 149 7.29 2.80 -10.72
CA SER A 149 6.73 3.94 -11.46
C SER A 149 7.23 4.03 -12.90
N GLN A 150 7.95 3.01 -13.40
CA GLN A 150 8.37 2.94 -14.78
C GLN A 150 7.16 3.17 -15.68
N LEU A 151 7.31 4.05 -16.65
CA LEU A 151 6.27 4.30 -17.64
C LEU A 151 6.37 3.23 -18.72
N VAL A 152 5.24 2.65 -19.05
CA VAL A 152 5.07 1.62 -20.08
C VAL A 152 3.88 1.96 -20.95
N THR A 153 3.91 1.50 -22.18
CA THR A 153 2.86 1.63 -23.19
C THR A 153 2.19 0.29 -23.47
N GLU A 154 1.13 0.27 -24.24
CA GLU A 154 0.51 -0.98 -24.71
C GLU A 154 1.42 -1.80 -25.65
N ALA A 155 2.39 -1.15 -26.29
CA ALA A 155 3.36 -1.80 -27.17
C ALA A 155 4.52 -2.48 -26.42
N ASP A 156 4.69 -2.19 -25.11
CA ASP A 156 5.74 -2.81 -24.32
C ASP A 156 5.36 -4.25 -23.95
N GLU A 157 6.30 -5.17 -24.17
CA GLU A 157 6.18 -6.55 -23.73
C GLU A 157 6.46 -6.62 -22.21
N ILE A 158 5.45 -7.00 -21.42
CA ILE A 158 5.57 -7.15 -19.98
C ILE A 158 5.49 -8.63 -19.65
N ALA A 159 6.61 -9.18 -19.16
CA ALA A 159 6.68 -10.55 -18.67
C ALA A 159 6.66 -10.54 -17.12
N VAL A 160 5.92 -11.50 -16.56
CA VAL A 160 5.74 -11.66 -15.11
C VAL A 160 6.17 -13.08 -14.74
N ASN A 161 7.25 -13.19 -13.97
CA ASN A 161 7.75 -14.43 -13.41
C ASN A 161 7.50 -14.45 -11.90
N LEU A 162 6.32 -14.91 -11.51
CA LEU A 162 6.01 -15.06 -10.08
C LEU A 162 6.76 -16.29 -9.55
N PRO A 163 7.32 -16.21 -8.33
CA PRO A 163 7.86 -17.39 -7.67
C PRO A 163 6.73 -18.41 -7.47
N GLU A 164 7.07 -19.68 -7.63
CA GLU A 164 6.16 -20.76 -7.27
C GLU A 164 5.79 -20.64 -5.79
N ALA A 165 4.53 -20.90 -5.45
CA ALA A 165 4.10 -20.93 -4.06
C ALA A 165 4.82 -22.09 -3.35
N THR A 166 5.53 -21.81 -2.27
CA THR A 166 6.13 -22.85 -1.45
C THR A 166 5.04 -23.72 -0.86
N ASP A 167 5.16 -25.03 -1.05
CA ASP A 167 4.26 -26.01 -0.44
C ASP A 167 4.65 -26.24 1.02
N TYR A 168 3.70 -26.02 1.92
CA TYR A 168 3.82 -26.25 3.36
C TYR A 168 2.89 -27.36 3.86
N SER A 169 2.48 -28.30 2.99
CA SER A 169 1.57 -29.40 3.34
C SER A 169 2.11 -30.29 4.45
N ASP A 170 3.43 -30.45 4.53
CA ASP A 170 4.10 -31.29 5.54
C ASP A 170 4.39 -30.58 6.86
N GLU A 171 4.21 -29.24 6.90
CA GLU A 171 4.46 -28.46 8.11
C GLU A 171 3.28 -28.57 9.08
N GLU A 172 3.55 -28.92 10.35
CA GLU A 172 2.53 -29.17 11.35
C GLU A 172 2.61 -28.22 12.56
N LEU A 173 1.44 -27.91 13.11
CA LEU A 173 1.33 -27.18 14.40
C LEU A 173 0.60 -28.06 15.43
N PRO A 174 0.99 -28.01 16.72
CA PRO A 174 0.29 -28.74 17.76
C PRO A 174 -1.16 -28.24 17.90
N ILE A 175 -2.14 -29.10 17.57
CA ILE A 175 -3.56 -28.82 17.73
C ILE A 175 -3.93 -29.06 19.17
N LEU A 176 -4.52 -28.06 19.83
CA LEU A 176 -5.00 -28.12 21.19
C LEU A 176 -6.49 -28.45 21.24
N TYR A 177 -7.26 -28.01 20.24
CA TYR A 177 -8.68 -28.28 20.12
C TYR A 177 -9.11 -28.16 18.64
N LEU A 178 -10.03 -29.02 18.24
CA LEU A 178 -10.60 -29.03 16.91
C LEU A 178 -12.03 -29.54 16.97
N ASP A 179 -12.98 -28.76 16.41
CA ASP A 179 -14.36 -29.16 16.14
C ASP A 179 -14.80 -28.67 14.75
N ASP A 180 -16.08 -28.74 14.45
CA ASP A 180 -16.61 -28.32 13.14
C ASP A 180 -16.53 -26.80 12.90
N SER A 181 -16.42 -26.01 13.96
CA SER A 181 -16.51 -24.54 13.94
C SER A 181 -15.16 -23.84 14.11
N VAL A 182 -14.27 -24.40 14.92
CA VAL A 182 -13.00 -23.75 15.29
C VAL A 182 -11.83 -24.72 15.31
N ILE A 183 -10.65 -24.16 15.15
CA ILE A 183 -9.36 -24.83 15.37
C ILE A 183 -8.53 -23.99 16.35
N VAL A 184 -7.90 -24.64 17.32
CA VAL A 184 -7.00 -24.01 18.30
C VAL A 184 -5.66 -24.70 18.24
N VAL A 185 -4.59 -23.93 18.08
CA VAL A 185 -3.22 -24.46 18.04
C VAL A 185 -2.33 -23.79 19.07
N ASN A 186 -1.25 -24.48 19.46
CA ASN A 186 -0.15 -23.90 20.21
C ASN A 186 0.92 -23.40 19.23
N LYS A 187 0.87 -22.13 18.90
CA LYS A 187 1.84 -21.51 17.98
C LYS A 187 3.25 -21.52 18.60
N PRO A 188 4.28 -22.10 17.98
CA PRO A 188 5.65 -21.95 18.46
C PRO A 188 6.17 -20.52 18.30
N ALA A 189 7.20 -20.17 19.06
CA ALA A 189 7.95 -18.93 18.83
C ALA A 189 8.66 -19.01 17.47
N GLY A 190 8.79 -17.87 16.78
CA GLY A 190 9.42 -17.78 15.46
C GLY A 190 8.45 -17.92 14.29
N VAL A 191 7.31 -18.57 14.43
CA VAL A 191 6.31 -18.74 13.38
C VAL A 191 5.41 -17.50 13.28
N LEU A 192 5.17 -17.04 12.06
CA LEU A 192 4.23 -15.93 11.79
C LEU A 192 2.77 -16.41 11.94
N THR A 193 1.88 -15.52 12.36
CA THR A 193 0.44 -15.80 12.30
C THR A 193 -0.07 -15.84 10.85
N HIS A 194 0.36 -14.91 10.02
CA HIS A 194 0.05 -14.85 8.59
C HIS A 194 1.15 -14.09 7.87
N SER A 195 1.27 -14.28 6.57
CA SER A 195 2.28 -13.65 5.75
C SER A 195 2.17 -12.11 5.75
N LYS A 196 3.30 -11.43 5.64
CA LYS A 196 3.37 -9.95 5.52
C LYS A 196 3.21 -9.46 4.09
N GLY A 197 2.83 -10.32 3.18
CA GLY A 197 2.58 -10.02 1.77
C GLY A 197 2.99 -11.17 0.85
N ALA A 198 2.82 -10.99 -0.44
CA ALA A 198 2.94 -12.02 -1.47
C ALA A 198 4.33 -12.67 -1.65
N LEU A 199 5.37 -12.08 -1.09
CA LEU A 199 6.76 -12.61 -1.16
C LEU A 199 7.19 -13.27 0.16
N ASN A 200 6.24 -13.74 0.95
CA ASN A 200 6.59 -14.46 2.17
C ASN A 200 6.67 -15.95 1.84
N ASP A 201 7.84 -16.48 1.88
CA ASP A 201 8.20 -17.89 1.69
C ASP A 201 8.45 -18.64 3.01
N GLU A 202 7.90 -18.12 4.11
CA GLU A 202 7.96 -18.73 5.42
C GLU A 202 6.59 -19.33 5.79
N PHE A 203 6.61 -20.53 6.38
CA PHE A 203 5.42 -21.15 6.95
C PHE A 203 4.73 -20.27 8.00
N THR A 204 3.39 -20.20 7.97
CA THR A 204 2.58 -19.44 8.91
C THR A 204 1.43 -20.25 9.47
N VAL A 205 0.83 -19.77 10.59
CA VAL A 205 -0.41 -20.36 11.11
C VAL A 205 -1.54 -20.31 10.07
N ALA A 206 -1.58 -19.28 9.23
CA ALA A 206 -2.57 -19.16 8.16
C ALA A 206 -2.42 -20.27 7.11
N ASP A 207 -1.19 -20.65 6.74
CA ASP A 207 -0.94 -21.76 5.82
C ASP A 207 -1.43 -23.09 6.45
N PHE A 208 -1.17 -23.30 7.74
CA PHE A 208 -1.70 -24.44 8.46
C PHE A 208 -3.24 -24.43 8.52
N PHE A 209 -3.87 -23.29 8.88
CA PHE A 209 -5.32 -23.18 8.96
C PHE A 209 -6.02 -23.35 7.62
N ARG A 210 -5.37 -23.05 6.49
CA ARG A 210 -5.90 -23.25 5.14
C ARG A 210 -6.43 -24.67 4.91
N ARG A 211 -5.83 -25.65 5.54
CA ARG A 211 -6.23 -27.07 5.47
C ARG A 211 -7.53 -27.39 6.23
N TYR A 212 -7.93 -26.52 7.16
CA TYR A 212 -9.02 -26.75 8.12
C TYR A 212 -10.19 -25.78 7.99
N THR A 213 -10.08 -24.74 7.17
CA THR A 213 -11.09 -23.67 7.08
C THR A 213 -11.67 -23.55 5.67
N THR A 214 -12.90 -23.03 5.59
CA THR A 214 -13.52 -22.59 4.34
C THR A 214 -13.56 -21.07 4.20
N VAL A 215 -12.97 -20.32 5.16
CA VAL A 215 -13.07 -18.87 5.25
C VAL A 215 -11.77 -18.20 4.83
N GLY A 216 -11.86 -17.24 3.92
CA GLY A 216 -10.74 -16.38 3.52
C GLY A 216 -9.65 -17.11 2.73
N LEU A 217 -9.99 -18.18 2.02
CA LEU A 217 -9.06 -18.98 1.21
C LEU A 217 -8.40 -18.17 0.09
N GLU A 218 -9.08 -17.14 -0.40
CA GLU A 218 -8.62 -16.18 -1.41
C GLU A 218 -7.66 -15.12 -0.83
N THR A 219 -7.46 -15.10 0.48
CA THR A 219 -6.62 -14.13 1.17
C THR A 219 -5.35 -14.79 1.73
N ASN A 220 -4.47 -13.97 2.31
CA ASN A 220 -3.33 -14.45 3.09
C ASN A 220 -3.69 -14.70 4.59
N ARG A 221 -4.99 -14.82 4.94
CA ARG A 221 -5.48 -14.96 6.32
C ARG A 221 -6.60 -15.99 6.48
N PRO A 222 -6.52 -17.15 5.84
CA PRO A 222 -7.56 -18.17 5.97
C PRO A 222 -7.81 -18.52 7.44
N GLY A 223 -9.06 -18.37 7.87
CA GLY A 223 -9.49 -18.66 9.26
C GLY A 223 -8.96 -17.74 10.35
N ILE A 224 -8.12 -16.75 10.06
CA ILE A 224 -7.45 -15.91 11.06
C ILE A 224 -8.36 -14.80 11.59
N VAL A 225 -8.71 -14.85 12.86
CA VAL A 225 -9.55 -13.86 13.56
C VAL A 225 -8.76 -12.96 14.51
N HIS A 226 -7.58 -13.39 14.97
CA HIS A 226 -6.65 -12.59 15.77
C HIS A 226 -5.20 -12.98 15.44
N ARG A 227 -4.25 -12.36 16.09
CA ARG A 227 -2.84 -12.62 15.83
C ARG A 227 -1.98 -12.59 17.10
N LEU A 228 -0.91 -13.37 17.06
CA LEU A 228 0.26 -13.24 17.93
C LEU A 228 1.44 -12.67 17.13
N ASP A 229 2.37 -12.03 17.81
CA ASP A 229 3.63 -11.63 17.19
C ASP A 229 4.47 -12.87 16.82
N ARG A 230 5.40 -12.76 15.88
CA ARG A 230 6.26 -13.86 15.42
C ARG A 230 6.87 -14.63 16.60
N ASP A 231 7.53 -13.91 17.49
CA ASP A 231 8.32 -14.49 18.57
C ASP A 231 7.48 -14.85 19.81
N THR A 232 6.20 -14.44 19.86
CA THR A 232 5.25 -14.83 20.91
C THR A 232 4.73 -16.23 20.64
N SER A 233 4.88 -17.14 21.59
CA SER A 233 4.29 -18.48 21.52
C SER A 233 2.92 -18.56 22.17
N GLY A 234 2.18 -19.66 21.98
CA GLY A 234 0.98 -20.01 22.72
C GLY A 234 -0.30 -20.07 21.89
N VAL A 235 -1.41 -20.05 22.60
CA VAL A 235 -2.75 -20.34 22.08
C VAL A 235 -3.18 -19.32 21.02
N ILE A 236 -3.58 -19.84 19.87
CA ILE A 236 -4.24 -19.07 18.80
C ILE A 236 -5.44 -19.88 18.29
N ILE A 237 -6.59 -19.19 18.14
CA ILE A 237 -7.84 -19.77 17.62
C ILE A 237 -8.07 -19.28 16.20
N GLY A 238 -8.54 -20.17 15.34
CA GLY A 238 -9.03 -19.88 13.99
C GLY A 238 -10.45 -20.33 13.77
N ALA A 239 -11.14 -19.69 12.87
CA ALA A 239 -12.48 -20.08 12.44
C ALA A 239 -12.40 -21.09 11.28
N ARG A 240 -13.25 -22.12 11.31
CA ARG A 240 -13.39 -23.10 10.22
C ARG A 240 -14.55 -22.77 9.30
N THR A 241 -15.59 -22.08 9.82
CA THR A 241 -16.80 -21.70 9.06
C THR A 241 -17.01 -20.19 9.07
N PRO A 242 -17.78 -19.64 8.11
CA PRO A 242 -18.13 -18.22 8.06
C PRO A 242 -18.84 -17.73 9.32
N GLU A 243 -19.75 -18.52 9.90
CA GLU A 243 -20.49 -18.18 11.10
C GLU A 243 -19.56 -18.04 12.31
N ALA A 244 -18.66 -19.01 12.50
CA ALA A 244 -17.65 -18.96 13.55
C ALA A 244 -16.69 -17.77 13.36
N PHE A 245 -16.34 -17.45 12.10
CA PHE A 245 -15.49 -16.31 11.79
C PHE A 245 -16.12 -14.99 12.23
N GLU A 246 -17.36 -14.72 11.86
CA GLU A 246 -18.02 -13.47 12.23
C GLU A 246 -18.27 -13.40 13.75
N LEU A 247 -18.61 -14.50 14.40
CA LEU A 247 -18.78 -14.56 15.85
C LEU A 247 -17.46 -14.22 16.57
N LEU A 248 -16.38 -14.90 16.23
CA LEU A 248 -15.07 -14.69 16.86
C LEU A 248 -14.54 -13.27 16.57
N LYS A 249 -14.64 -12.81 15.33
CA LYS A 249 -14.26 -11.45 14.93
C LYS A 249 -15.00 -10.39 15.76
N LYS A 250 -16.31 -10.58 16.00
CA LYS A 250 -17.11 -9.71 16.87
C LYS A 250 -16.59 -9.73 18.31
N GLN A 251 -16.31 -10.92 18.89
CA GLN A 251 -15.76 -11.05 20.25
C GLN A 251 -14.40 -10.35 20.40
N PHE A 252 -13.49 -10.52 19.43
CA PHE A 252 -12.19 -9.83 19.47
C PHE A 252 -12.29 -8.33 19.28
N SER A 253 -13.14 -7.86 18.36
CA SER A 253 -13.32 -6.43 18.09
C SER A 253 -13.98 -5.68 19.24
N GLN A 254 -14.90 -6.34 19.95
CA GLN A 254 -15.58 -5.81 21.14
C GLN A 254 -14.81 -6.04 22.44
N HIS A 255 -13.59 -6.61 22.37
CA HIS A 255 -12.74 -6.93 23.53
C HIS A 255 -13.38 -7.89 24.55
N LEU A 256 -14.32 -8.74 24.14
CA LEU A 256 -14.97 -9.72 24.99
C LEU A 256 -14.10 -10.95 25.24
N ALA A 257 -13.22 -11.30 24.31
CA ALA A 257 -12.27 -12.40 24.44
C ALA A 257 -11.26 -12.09 25.55
N LYS A 258 -11.29 -12.89 26.63
CA LYS A 258 -10.38 -12.77 27.77
C LYS A 258 -9.06 -13.47 27.45
N LYS A 259 -7.98 -12.75 27.53
CA LYS A 259 -6.62 -13.21 27.17
C LYS A 259 -5.73 -13.22 28.42
N THR A 260 -5.04 -14.32 28.67
CA THR A 260 -4.01 -14.40 29.68
C THR A 260 -2.70 -14.81 29.07
N TYR A 261 -1.65 -14.05 29.36
CA TYR A 261 -0.28 -14.36 28.96
C TYR A 261 0.57 -14.59 30.20
N LEU A 262 1.59 -15.41 30.04
CA LEU A 262 2.69 -15.56 30.99
C LEU A 262 3.97 -15.01 30.35
N ALA A 263 4.76 -14.34 31.16
CA ALA A 263 6.06 -13.81 30.72
C ALA A 263 7.10 -13.91 31.83
N ILE A 264 8.36 -14.01 31.41
CA ILE A 264 9.51 -13.73 32.28
C ILE A 264 10.02 -12.35 31.91
N VAL A 265 10.26 -11.50 32.88
CA VAL A 265 10.77 -10.14 32.68
C VAL A 265 12.08 -9.93 33.41
N ASP A 266 12.92 -9.04 32.88
CA ASP A 266 14.15 -8.58 33.53
C ASP A 266 13.78 -7.54 34.60
N GLY A 267 14.12 -7.81 35.85
CA GLY A 267 13.77 -6.99 37.01
C GLY A 267 12.45 -7.38 37.66
N THR A 268 11.97 -6.52 38.59
CA THR A 268 10.73 -6.73 39.34
C THR A 268 9.80 -5.53 39.16
N PRO A 269 8.68 -5.70 38.46
CA PRO A 269 7.70 -4.62 38.29
C PRO A 269 7.14 -4.14 39.63
N GLN A 270 7.02 -2.84 39.80
CA GLN A 270 6.45 -2.21 40.98
C GLN A 270 5.26 -1.30 40.62
N PRO A 271 4.14 -1.39 41.35
CA PRO A 271 3.81 -2.40 42.40
C PRO A 271 3.65 -3.82 41.82
N PRO A 272 3.57 -4.87 42.65
CA PRO A 272 3.48 -6.26 42.16
C PRO A 272 2.20 -6.56 41.35
N THR A 273 1.17 -5.74 41.47
CA THR A 273 -0.05 -5.81 40.64
C THR A 273 -0.47 -4.40 40.27
N ALA A 274 -0.69 -4.16 38.98
CA ALA A 274 -1.19 -2.87 38.50
C ALA A 274 -1.90 -2.99 37.15
N LYS A 275 -2.59 -1.90 36.78
CA LYS A 275 -3.12 -1.64 35.45
C LYS A 275 -2.20 -0.62 34.76
N ILE A 276 -1.68 -0.99 33.62
CA ILE A 276 -0.97 -0.09 32.71
C ILE A 276 -2.00 0.46 31.72
N ASP A 277 -2.16 1.78 31.68
CA ASP A 277 -3.08 2.47 30.78
C ASP A 277 -2.30 3.53 30.02
N ILE A 278 -1.60 3.10 28.97
CA ILE A 278 -0.65 3.92 28.23
C ILE A 278 -0.87 3.74 26.73
N PRO A 279 -1.27 4.79 25.99
CA PRO A 279 -1.46 4.71 24.55
C PRO A 279 -0.18 4.36 23.82
N ILE A 280 -0.32 3.62 22.71
CA ILE A 280 0.80 3.11 21.92
C ILE A 280 0.72 3.63 20.48
N GLY A 281 1.80 4.24 20.02
CA GLY A 281 1.99 4.71 18.63
C GLY A 281 3.15 4.02 17.95
N ARG A 282 3.19 4.12 16.62
CA ARG A 282 4.33 3.66 15.81
C ARG A 282 5.52 4.60 16.05
N ASN A 283 6.72 4.05 16.17
CA ASN A 283 7.93 4.85 16.32
C ASN A 283 8.32 5.44 14.93
N PRO A 284 8.31 6.78 14.76
CA PRO A 284 8.67 7.39 13.48
C PRO A 284 10.12 7.11 13.04
N SER A 285 11.05 7.05 14.02
CA SER A 285 12.47 6.81 13.76
C SER A 285 12.81 5.34 13.46
N ALA A 286 11.93 4.40 13.85
CA ALA A 286 12.08 2.97 13.62
C ALA A 286 10.70 2.36 13.32
N PRO A 287 10.17 2.48 12.09
CA PRO A 287 8.75 2.18 11.76
C PRO A 287 8.30 0.74 12.00
N SER A 288 9.23 -0.20 12.19
CA SER A 288 8.93 -1.59 12.59
C SER A 288 8.65 -1.74 14.09
N THR A 289 8.89 -0.69 14.90
CA THR A 289 8.73 -0.68 16.36
C THR A 289 7.60 0.24 16.82
N PHE A 290 7.21 0.09 18.08
CA PHE A 290 6.17 0.88 18.73
C PHE A 290 6.70 1.48 20.03
N ARG A 291 6.07 2.56 20.50
CA ARG A 291 6.43 3.25 21.73
C ARG A 291 5.20 3.81 22.43
N PRO A 292 5.30 4.15 23.74
CA PRO A 292 4.31 5.00 24.38
C PRO A 292 4.16 6.31 23.61
N ASP A 293 2.93 6.70 23.31
CA ASP A 293 2.62 7.90 22.54
C ASP A 293 1.27 8.45 22.98
N PRO A 294 1.19 9.67 23.54
CA PRO A 294 -0.07 10.28 23.96
C PRO A 294 -1.11 10.39 22.83
N ASN A 295 -0.66 10.52 21.57
CA ASN A 295 -1.49 10.55 20.37
C ASN A 295 -1.70 9.16 19.75
N GLY A 296 -1.20 8.11 20.41
CA GLY A 296 -1.30 6.73 19.97
C GLY A 296 -2.69 6.13 20.22
N LYS A 297 -2.83 4.86 19.88
CA LYS A 297 -4.06 4.11 20.15
C LYS A 297 -4.15 3.71 21.62
N PRO A 298 -5.30 3.89 22.29
CA PRO A 298 -5.49 3.45 23.67
C PRO A 298 -5.10 1.98 23.86
N ALA A 299 -4.34 1.70 24.92
CA ALA A 299 -3.85 0.37 25.23
C ALA A 299 -3.82 0.15 26.73
N GLN A 300 -4.42 -0.98 27.19
CA GLN A 300 -4.59 -1.30 28.59
C GLN A 300 -4.16 -2.73 28.86
N THR A 301 -3.32 -2.92 29.91
CA THR A 301 -2.84 -4.22 30.35
C THR A 301 -2.87 -4.30 31.86
N ILE A 302 -3.51 -5.33 32.43
CA ILE A 302 -3.40 -5.66 33.86
C ILE A 302 -2.27 -6.66 34.00
N TYR A 303 -1.38 -6.46 34.96
CA TYR A 303 -0.37 -7.47 35.30
C TYR A 303 -0.35 -7.81 36.75
N GLN A 304 0.20 -9.00 37.05
CA GLN A 304 0.45 -9.51 38.40
C GLN A 304 1.78 -10.25 38.40
N THR A 305 2.69 -9.87 39.29
CA THR A 305 3.91 -10.63 39.59
C THR A 305 3.54 -11.90 40.34
N LEU A 306 3.96 -13.05 39.82
CA LEU A 306 3.67 -14.36 40.37
C LEU A 306 4.81 -14.86 41.30
N ALA A 307 6.04 -14.65 40.85
CA ALA A 307 7.25 -15.02 41.56
C ALA A 307 8.43 -14.16 41.10
N THR A 308 9.42 -13.99 41.95
CA THR A 308 10.67 -13.29 41.64
C THR A 308 11.84 -14.16 42.09
N HIS A 309 12.85 -14.28 41.23
CA HIS A 309 14.08 -14.98 41.54
C HIS A 309 15.27 -14.23 40.96
N HIS A 310 16.18 -13.80 41.80
CA HIS A 310 17.28 -12.89 41.42
C HIS A 310 16.74 -11.65 40.70
N ASN A 311 17.20 -11.41 39.49
CA ASN A 311 16.80 -10.25 38.64
C ASN A 311 15.74 -10.63 37.62
N LEU A 312 14.99 -11.73 37.81
CA LEU A 312 13.93 -12.17 36.90
C LEU A 312 12.62 -12.27 37.67
N SER A 313 11.51 -11.96 37.03
CA SER A 313 10.18 -12.14 37.57
C SER A 313 9.28 -12.87 36.58
N ALA A 314 8.53 -13.87 37.10
CA ALA A 314 7.42 -14.48 36.39
C ALA A 314 6.17 -13.61 36.57
N ILE A 315 5.53 -13.21 35.51
CA ILE A 315 4.35 -12.34 35.54
C ILE A 315 3.19 -12.90 34.72
N LYS A 316 1.99 -12.64 35.22
CA LYS A 316 0.72 -12.86 34.52
C LYS A 316 0.28 -11.53 33.92
N LEU A 317 -0.16 -11.55 32.66
CA LEU A 317 -0.58 -10.38 31.88
C LEU A 317 -1.98 -10.63 31.32
N CYS A 318 -2.89 -9.68 31.55
CA CYS A 318 -4.25 -9.70 31.03
C CYS A 318 -4.54 -8.45 30.21
N PRO A 319 -4.18 -8.45 28.90
CA PRO A 319 -4.42 -7.29 28.05
C PRO A 319 -5.92 -7.11 27.75
N GLN A 320 -6.44 -5.92 28.04
CA GLN A 320 -7.82 -5.52 27.73
C GLN A 320 -7.98 -5.09 26.27
N THR A 321 -6.91 -4.63 25.67
CA THR A 321 -6.80 -4.25 24.25
C THR A 321 -5.82 -5.18 23.53
N GLY A 322 -5.62 -5.02 22.22
CA GLY A 322 -4.74 -5.88 21.41
C GLY A 322 -3.90 -5.10 20.41
N ARG A 323 -3.10 -4.12 20.89
CA ARG A 323 -2.22 -3.34 19.98
C ARG A 323 -0.96 -4.13 19.65
N THR A 324 -0.39 -3.88 18.50
CA THR A 324 0.89 -4.50 18.09
C THR A 324 1.95 -4.25 19.14
N HIS A 325 2.68 -5.28 19.55
CA HIS A 325 3.73 -5.25 20.56
C HIS A 325 3.28 -4.71 21.95
N GLN A 326 1.97 -4.65 22.24
CA GLN A 326 1.44 -3.97 23.44
C GLN A 326 2.14 -4.39 24.73
N LEU A 327 2.18 -5.68 25.03
CA LEU A 327 2.77 -6.20 26.26
C LEU A 327 4.26 -5.86 26.36
N ARG A 328 4.97 -5.98 25.26
CA ARG A 328 6.40 -5.70 25.14
C ARG A 328 6.71 -4.22 25.39
N VAL A 329 5.94 -3.31 24.79
CA VAL A 329 6.06 -1.86 24.96
C VAL A 329 5.71 -1.44 26.38
N HIS A 330 4.63 -1.96 26.94
CA HIS A 330 4.19 -1.65 28.31
C HIS A 330 5.25 -2.05 29.35
N LEU A 331 5.77 -3.28 29.25
CA LEU A 331 6.78 -3.77 30.20
C LEU A 331 8.13 -3.06 30.03
N ARG A 332 8.50 -2.72 28.80
CA ARG A 332 9.67 -1.86 28.56
C ARG A 332 9.51 -0.48 29.22
N HIS A 333 8.30 0.10 29.17
CA HIS A 333 8.01 1.37 29.84
C HIS A 333 8.14 1.32 31.36
N LEU A 334 7.82 0.17 31.96
CA LEU A 334 8.03 -0.09 33.39
C LEU A 334 9.49 -0.42 33.75
N HIS A 335 10.44 -0.29 32.81
CA HIS A 335 11.85 -0.66 32.95
C HIS A 335 12.07 -2.14 33.28
N THR A 336 11.08 -2.99 33.04
CA THR A 336 11.12 -4.45 33.22
C THR A 336 10.78 -5.14 31.90
N PRO A 337 11.60 -5.03 30.86
CA PRO A 337 11.32 -5.62 29.55
C PRO A 337 11.19 -7.13 29.66
N ILE A 338 10.45 -7.72 28.71
CA ILE A 338 10.34 -9.18 28.63
C ILE A 338 11.73 -9.75 28.34
N HIS A 339 12.12 -10.78 29.09
CA HIS A 339 13.38 -11.48 28.91
C HIS A 339 13.47 -12.06 27.48
N GLY A 340 14.62 -11.86 26.82
CA GLY A 340 14.83 -12.28 25.43
C GLY A 340 14.17 -11.39 24.37
N ASP A 341 13.65 -10.24 24.74
CA ASP A 341 13.08 -9.29 23.77
C ASP A 341 14.18 -8.52 23.04
N ARG A 342 14.57 -9.00 21.86
CA ARG A 342 15.62 -8.37 21.01
C ARG A 342 15.29 -6.96 20.49
N VAL A 343 14.01 -6.53 20.61
CA VAL A 343 13.56 -5.22 20.11
C VAL A 343 13.45 -4.19 21.23
N TYR A 344 12.94 -4.61 22.40
CA TYR A 344 12.65 -3.71 23.51
C TYR A 344 13.49 -3.99 24.76
N GLY A 345 14.29 -5.04 24.78
CA GLY A 345 15.12 -5.46 25.90
C GLY A 345 16.48 -5.98 25.46
N LYS A 346 16.91 -7.09 26.05
CA LYS A 346 18.15 -7.80 25.72
C LYS A 346 17.80 -9.12 25.06
N SER A 347 18.56 -9.49 24.01
CA SER A 347 18.41 -10.76 23.31
C SER A 347 18.78 -11.94 24.21
N ALA A 348 18.00 -13.03 24.13
CA ALA A 348 18.31 -14.34 24.69
C ALA A 348 17.96 -15.41 23.63
N ASP A 349 17.87 -16.67 24.02
CA ASP A 349 17.52 -17.81 23.16
C ASP A 349 16.14 -17.64 22.52
N ARG A 350 15.18 -17.04 23.25
CA ARG A 350 13.83 -16.74 22.75
C ARG A 350 13.20 -15.54 23.47
N LEU A 351 12.07 -15.05 22.96
CA LEU A 351 11.18 -14.15 23.70
C LEU A 351 10.37 -14.97 24.72
N TYR A 352 10.51 -14.68 26.01
CA TYR A 352 9.79 -15.35 27.09
C TYR A 352 8.39 -14.76 27.30
N LEU A 353 7.57 -14.82 26.24
CA LEU A 353 6.16 -14.40 26.23
C LEU A 353 5.30 -15.50 25.62
N HIS A 354 4.30 -15.96 26.38
CA HIS A 354 3.44 -17.06 26.01
C HIS A 354 1.95 -16.72 26.21
N ALA A 355 1.16 -16.82 25.15
CA ALA A 355 -0.31 -16.74 25.22
C ALA A 355 -0.83 -18.02 25.88
N TYR A 356 -1.07 -17.96 27.20
CA TYR A 356 -1.38 -19.14 28.03
C TYR A 356 -2.84 -19.57 27.94
N LYS A 357 -3.76 -18.61 27.87
CA LYS A 357 -5.21 -18.88 27.89
C LYS A 357 -5.96 -17.84 27.07
N LEU A 358 -6.93 -18.34 26.32
CA LEU A 358 -7.91 -17.58 25.56
C LEU A 358 -9.33 -18.02 25.95
#